data_46fd0742ded57b4d002e83e61a8b70c5
#
_entry.id   46fd0742ded57b4d002e83e61a8b70c5
#
_cell.length_a   1.000
_cell.length_b   1.000
_cell.length_c   1.000
_cell.angle_alpha   90.00
_cell.angle_beta   90.00
_cell.angle_gamma   90.00
#
_symmetry.space_group_name_H-M   'P 1'
#
loop_
_entity.id
_entity.type
_entity.pdbx_description
1 polymer ?
#
loop_
_entity_poly.entity_id
_entity_poly.type
_entity_poly.pdbx_seq_one_letter_code
_entity_poly.pdbx_strand_id
1 'polypeptide(L)'
;MSVTVADLLKLPSLRQAKVIGGAKGLGKTVSSISVLESVDPGVLVQEVFPHEKYSGSEIVITGFLNCIEDVDRQCSNLLRLIEGGEVGLVLYYVGVYLPRVNPRLIEIANAHDFVLICMPEGQRHLRYSDLITDVTECIYRDRAANVSLVSDILARISTVPHHQQSVGTALQMLCAELGCSAVLSTHEGRILNLA
;
A
#
# COMPACT_ATOMS: atom_id res chain seq x y z
N MET A 1 5.93 -11.53 4.49
CA MET A 1 6.37 -10.38 3.64
C MET A 1 5.19 -9.45 3.52
N SER A 2 5.40 -8.17 3.28
CA SER A 2 4.27 -7.22 3.11
C SER A 2 4.14 -6.90 1.62
N VAL A 3 2.91 -6.83 1.11
CA VAL A 3 2.63 -6.43 -0.28
C VAL A 3 3.15 -5.01 -0.51
N THR A 4 3.93 -4.80 -1.55
CA THR A 4 4.45 -3.48 -1.94
C THR A 4 3.75 -2.95 -3.20
N VAL A 5 3.90 -1.64 -3.47
CA VAL A 5 3.37 -1.06 -4.73
C VAL A 5 4.01 -1.76 -5.95
N ALA A 6 5.30 -2.15 -5.87
CA ALA A 6 5.95 -2.90 -6.92
C ALA A 6 5.32 -4.29 -7.17
N ASP A 7 4.77 -4.92 -6.13
CA ASP A 7 4.06 -6.20 -6.28
C ASP A 7 2.69 -6.00 -6.96
N LEU A 8 2.01 -4.88 -6.67
CA LEU A 8 0.74 -4.56 -7.33
C LEU A 8 0.91 -4.40 -8.85
N LEU A 9 2.03 -3.85 -9.32
CA LEU A 9 2.28 -3.69 -10.75
C LEU A 9 2.38 -5.03 -11.53
N LYS A 10 2.52 -6.16 -10.82
CA LYS A 10 2.53 -7.50 -11.41
C LYS A 10 1.12 -8.07 -11.59
N LEU A 11 0.11 -7.46 -10.98
CA LEU A 11 -1.29 -7.90 -11.04
C LEU A 11 -1.86 -7.78 -12.46
N PRO A 12 -2.78 -8.67 -12.85
CA PRO A 12 -3.39 -8.64 -14.18
C PRO A 12 -4.01 -7.29 -14.52
N SER A 13 -4.71 -6.67 -13.57
CA SER A 13 -5.38 -5.38 -13.73
C SER A 13 -4.42 -4.21 -13.95
N LEU A 14 -3.16 -4.28 -13.47
CA LEU A 14 -2.15 -3.23 -13.63
C LEU A 14 -1.08 -3.54 -14.69
N ARG A 15 -1.16 -4.69 -15.38
CA ARG A 15 -0.12 -5.13 -16.33
C ARG A 15 0.20 -4.12 -17.42
N GLN A 16 -0.77 -3.32 -17.85
CA GLN A 16 -0.60 -2.30 -18.89
C GLN A 16 -0.51 -0.87 -18.33
N ALA A 17 -0.58 -0.72 -17.03
CA ALA A 17 -0.45 0.58 -16.37
C ALA A 17 1.01 1.04 -16.38
N LYS A 18 1.20 2.37 -16.29
CA LYS A 18 2.53 2.98 -16.28
C LYS A 18 2.73 3.79 -15.01
N VAL A 19 3.86 3.63 -14.36
CA VAL A 19 4.31 4.55 -13.31
C VAL A 19 4.79 5.83 -13.98
N ILE A 20 4.12 6.94 -13.70
CA ILE A 20 4.40 8.25 -14.30
C ILE A 20 5.04 9.23 -13.32
N GLY A 21 5.05 8.91 -12.03
CA GLY A 21 5.70 9.71 -10.98
C GLY A 21 5.96 8.89 -9.73
N GLY A 22 6.86 9.38 -8.86
CA GLY A 22 7.13 8.82 -7.54
C GLY A 22 7.75 7.42 -7.54
N ALA A 23 8.51 7.04 -8.56
CA ALA A 23 9.06 5.68 -8.70
C ALA A 23 9.90 5.19 -7.50
N LYS A 24 10.48 6.09 -6.72
CA LYS A 24 11.21 5.72 -5.49
C LYS A 24 10.29 5.14 -4.41
N GLY A 25 8.99 5.43 -4.47
CA GLY A 25 7.98 4.90 -3.55
C GLY A 25 7.53 3.46 -3.83
N LEU A 26 8.02 2.80 -4.87
CA LEU A 26 7.60 1.45 -5.27
C LEU A 26 7.79 0.39 -4.18
N GLY A 27 8.75 0.57 -3.28
CA GLY A 27 8.98 -0.31 -2.13
C GLY A 27 8.05 -0.08 -0.94
N LYS A 28 7.18 0.94 -0.96
CA LYS A 28 6.24 1.21 0.12
C LYS A 28 5.20 0.09 0.23
N THR A 29 4.87 -0.29 1.47
CA THR A 29 3.86 -1.31 1.77
C THR A 29 2.46 -0.80 1.47
N VAL A 30 1.61 -1.69 0.95
CA VAL A 30 0.18 -1.43 0.70
C VAL A 30 -0.65 -2.24 1.67
N SER A 31 -1.50 -1.57 2.45
CA SER A 31 -2.39 -2.19 3.45
C SER A 31 -3.83 -2.37 2.97
N SER A 32 -4.27 -1.51 2.06
CA SER A 32 -5.65 -1.48 1.52
C SER A 32 -5.72 -0.69 0.22
N ILE A 33 -6.91 -0.69 -0.38
CA ILE A 33 -7.25 0.06 -1.58
C ILE A 33 -8.56 0.81 -1.38
N SER A 34 -8.62 2.06 -1.82
CA SER A 34 -9.80 2.90 -1.74
C SER A 34 -10.09 3.62 -3.05
N VAL A 35 -11.31 4.17 -3.18
CA VAL A 35 -11.75 4.95 -4.35
C VAL A 35 -12.15 6.34 -3.88
N LEU A 36 -11.63 7.35 -4.55
CA LEU A 36 -11.90 8.75 -4.22
C LEU A 36 -12.36 9.53 -5.46
N GLU A 37 -13.66 9.51 -5.74
CA GLU A 37 -14.24 10.22 -6.90
C GLU A 37 -15.01 11.48 -6.56
N SER A 38 -15.75 11.47 -5.47
CA SER A 38 -16.78 12.49 -5.22
C SER A 38 -16.52 13.36 -4.00
N VAL A 39 -15.53 13.04 -3.19
CA VAL A 39 -15.32 13.68 -1.89
C VAL A 39 -13.93 14.28 -1.82
N ASP A 40 -13.85 15.50 -1.28
CA ASP A 40 -12.60 16.11 -0.88
C ASP A 40 -11.99 15.25 0.26
N PRO A 41 -10.76 14.74 0.13
CA PRO A 41 -10.13 13.93 1.17
C PRO A 41 -10.19 14.57 2.56
N GLY A 42 -10.09 15.90 2.64
CA GLY A 42 -10.15 16.64 3.89
C GLY A 42 -11.51 16.56 4.61
N VAL A 43 -12.60 16.45 3.85
CA VAL A 43 -13.97 16.32 4.43
C VAL A 43 -14.16 14.95 5.04
N LEU A 44 -13.70 13.88 4.37
CA LEU A 44 -13.77 12.53 4.92
C LEU A 44 -12.98 12.37 6.22
N VAL A 45 -11.79 12.93 6.28
CA VAL A 45 -10.93 12.83 7.47
C VAL A 45 -11.48 13.61 8.65
N GLN A 46 -12.07 14.79 8.42
CA GLN A 46 -12.51 15.68 9.51
C GLN A 46 -13.93 15.39 10.00
N GLU A 47 -14.86 15.03 9.11
CA GLU A 47 -16.27 14.93 9.45
C GLU A 47 -16.77 13.50 9.68
N VAL A 48 -16.22 12.52 8.94
CA VAL A 48 -16.71 11.14 8.99
C VAL A 48 -15.89 10.26 9.93
N PHE A 49 -14.59 10.51 10.04
CA PHE A 49 -13.67 9.73 10.87
C PHE A 49 -12.78 10.61 11.77
N PRO A 50 -13.37 11.43 12.67
CA PRO A 50 -12.62 12.41 13.47
C PRO A 50 -11.58 11.78 14.42
N HIS A 51 -11.63 10.47 14.64
CA HIS A 51 -10.78 9.75 15.60
C HIS A 51 -10.02 8.56 14.99
N GLU A 52 -10.32 8.16 13.77
CA GLU A 52 -9.55 7.13 13.08
C GLU A 52 -8.47 7.85 12.27
N LYS A 53 -7.22 7.69 12.70
CA LYS A 53 -6.09 7.90 11.80
C LYS A 53 -6.33 6.94 10.64
N TYR A 54 -6.45 7.45 9.42
CA TYR A 54 -6.27 6.62 8.23
C TYR A 54 -5.10 5.70 8.53
N SER A 55 -5.28 4.41 8.31
CA SER A 55 -4.25 3.44 8.67
C SER A 55 -2.97 3.61 7.85
N GLY A 56 -2.89 4.64 7.03
CA GLY A 56 -1.78 4.92 6.13
C GLY A 56 -1.47 3.73 5.20
N SER A 57 -0.67 3.95 4.21
CA SER A 57 -0.26 2.88 3.29
C SER A 57 -1.38 2.35 2.39
N GLU A 58 -2.41 3.16 2.10
CA GLU A 58 -3.40 2.81 1.08
C GLU A 58 -2.93 3.19 -0.32
N ILE A 59 -3.43 2.45 -1.32
CA ILE A 59 -3.41 2.88 -2.69
C ILE A 59 -4.80 3.36 -3.10
N VAL A 60 -4.89 4.54 -3.70
CA VAL A 60 -6.16 5.19 -4.02
C VAL A 60 -6.44 5.11 -5.51
N ILE A 61 -7.69 4.90 -5.91
CA ILE A 61 -8.15 4.95 -7.30
C ILE A 61 -8.94 6.24 -7.52
N THR A 62 -8.68 6.95 -8.60
CA THR A 62 -9.49 8.10 -9.02
C THR A 62 -9.44 8.34 -10.53
N GLY A 63 -10.51 8.91 -11.08
CA GLY A 63 -10.54 9.58 -12.38
C GLY A 63 -10.56 11.10 -12.26
N PHE A 64 -10.47 11.63 -11.03
CA PHE A 64 -10.64 13.07 -10.73
C PHE A 64 -11.96 13.66 -11.25
N LEU A 65 -13.03 12.84 -11.30
CA LEU A 65 -14.31 13.22 -11.91
C LEU A 65 -14.95 14.46 -11.29
N ASN A 66 -14.64 14.74 -10.01
CA ASN A 66 -15.13 15.93 -9.29
C ASN A 66 -14.29 17.20 -9.53
N CYS A 67 -13.14 17.10 -10.20
CA CYS A 67 -12.23 18.22 -10.43
C CYS A 67 -11.43 18.10 -11.76
N ILE A 68 -12.08 17.62 -12.81
CA ILE A 68 -11.42 17.34 -14.11
C ILE A 68 -10.66 18.55 -14.67
N GLU A 69 -11.25 19.74 -14.59
CA GLU A 69 -10.67 20.97 -15.14
C GLU A 69 -9.90 21.79 -14.10
N ASP A 70 -9.98 21.41 -12.82
CA ASP A 70 -9.38 22.15 -11.70
C ASP A 70 -8.06 21.48 -11.26
N VAL A 71 -6.97 21.87 -11.91
CA VAL A 71 -5.64 21.35 -11.62
C VAL A 71 -5.18 21.69 -10.19
N ASP A 72 -5.55 22.85 -9.67
CA ASP A 72 -5.15 23.24 -8.31
C ASP A 72 -5.83 22.36 -7.28
N ARG A 73 -7.08 22.01 -7.49
CA ARG A 73 -7.81 21.05 -6.66
C ARG A 73 -7.25 19.63 -6.80
N GLN A 74 -6.89 19.17 -8.00
CA GLN A 74 -6.20 17.88 -8.19
C GLN A 74 -4.90 17.85 -7.40
N CYS A 75 -4.08 18.90 -7.48
CA CYS A 75 -2.83 18.99 -6.72
C CYS A 75 -3.06 19.03 -5.21
N SER A 76 -4.05 19.78 -4.74
CA SER A 76 -4.43 19.83 -3.32
C SER A 76 -4.89 18.48 -2.81
N ASN A 77 -5.70 17.74 -3.58
CA ASN A 77 -6.15 16.40 -3.24
C ASN A 77 -4.97 15.43 -3.17
N LEU A 78 -4.02 15.51 -4.10
CA LEU A 78 -2.82 14.68 -4.09
C LEU A 78 -1.97 14.94 -2.83
N LEU A 79 -1.76 16.21 -2.46
CA LEU A 79 -1.00 16.57 -1.25
C LEU A 79 -1.69 16.06 0.02
N ARG A 80 -3.01 16.15 0.11
CA ARG A 80 -3.77 15.62 1.26
C ARG A 80 -3.67 14.10 1.38
N LEU A 81 -3.68 13.35 0.27
CA LEU A 81 -3.43 11.92 0.29
C LEU A 81 -2.02 11.61 0.82
N ILE A 82 -1.01 12.36 0.37
CA ILE A 82 0.36 12.22 0.85
C ILE A 82 0.45 12.50 2.36
N GLU A 83 -0.17 13.58 2.83
CA GLU A 83 -0.23 13.95 4.25
C GLU A 83 -1.00 12.91 5.08
N GLY A 84 -2.02 12.28 4.51
CA GLY A 84 -2.77 11.17 5.11
C GLY A 84 -1.97 9.87 5.26
N GLY A 85 -0.79 9.79 4.64
CA GLY A 85 0.07 8.60 4.69
C GLY A 85 -0.20 7.58 3.59
N GLU A 86 -0.99 7.94 2.58
CA GLU A 86 -1.23 7.10 1.42
C GLU A 86 0.06 6.92 0.60
N VAL A 87 0.18 5.81 -0.12
CA VAL A 87 1.44 5.44 -0.79
C VAL A 87 1.40 5.59 -2.29
N GLY A 88 0.20 5.68 -2.87
CA GLY A 88 0.07 5.83 -4.30
C GLY A 88 -1.34 6.13 -4.78
N LEU A 89 -1.43 6.60 -6.02
CA LEU A 89 -2.65 6.93 -6.71
C LEU A 89 -2.67 6.26 -8.08
N VAL A 90 -3.78 5.58 -8.41
CA VAL A 90 -4.02 4.99 -9.73
C VAL A 90 -5.02 5.84 -10.48
N LEU A 91 -4.56 6.47 -11.54
CA LEU A 91 -5.37 7.33 -12.41
C LEU A 91 -6.07 6.51 -13.48
N TYR A 92 -7.39 6.58 -13.48
CA TYR A 92 -8.26 5.97 -14.48
C TYR A 92 -8.78 7.01 -15.48
N TYR A 93 -9.20 6.53 -16.63
CA TYR A 93 -9.93 7.28 -17.66
C TYR A 93 -9.19 8.51 -18.20
N VAL A 94 -7.85 8.50 -18.17
CA VAL A 94 -7.03 9.49 -18.85
C VAL A 94 -7.25 9.35 -20.35
N GLY A 95 -7.45 10.47 -21.06
CA GLY A 95 -7.88 10.49 -22.47
C GLY A 95 -9.35 10.15 -22.70
N VAL A 96 -10.15 9.97 -21.63
CA VAL A 96 -11.61 9.74 -21.71
C VAL A 96 -12.37 10.85 -20.98
N TYR A 97 -12.22 10.93 -19.67
CA TYR A 97 -12.79 12.00 -18.84
C TYR A 97 -11.72 13.01 -18.44
N LEU A 98 -10.59 12.56 -17.91
CA LEU A 98 -9.43 13.40 -17.65
C LEU A 98 -8.63 13.56 -18.96
N PRO A 99 -8.59 14.74 -19.60
CA PRO A 99 -7.97 14.87 -20.92
C PRO A 99 -6.51 14.47 -20.96
N ARG A 100 -5.75 14.82 -19.90
CA ARG A 100 -4.34 14.46 -19.71
C ARG A 100 -3.94 14.63 -18.24
N VAL A 101 -2.88 13.96 -17.84
CA VAL A 101 -2.28 14.17 -16.52
C VAL A 101 -1.47 15.47 -16.55
N ASN A 102 -1.73 16.36 -15.58
CA ASN A 102 -0.97 17.61 -15.49
C ASN A 102 0.45 17.36 -14.97
N PRO A 103 1.51 17.94 -15.54
CA PRO A 103 2.89 17.78 -15.09
C PRO A 103 3.11 18.10 -13.61
N ARG A 104 2.38 19.05 -13.03
CA ARG A 104 2.46 19.40 -11.60
C ARG A 104 2.14 18.23 -10.68
N LEU A 105 1.21 17.34 -11.07
CA LEU A 105 0.92 16.12 -10.31
C LEU A 105 2.13 15.18 -10.28
N ILE A 106 2.84 15.06 -11.40
CA ILE A 106 4.04 14.24 -11.52
C ILE A 106 5.18 14.84 -10.67
N GLU A 107 5.33 16.15 -10.68
CA GLU A 107 6.32 16.88 -9.87
C GLU A 107 6.07 16.66 -8.37
N ILE A 108 4.83 16.82 -7.91
CA ILE A 108 4.44 16.57 -6.52
C ILE A 108 4.70 15.11 -6.15
N ALA A 109 4.28 14.17 -6.98
CA ALA A 109 4.48 12.74 -6.75
C ALA A 109 5.97 12.38 -6.62
N ASN A 110 6.83 12.96 -7.48
CA ASN A 110 8.27 12.75 -7.41
C ASN A 110 8.92 13.38 -6.17
N ALA A 111 8.44 14.55 -5.75
CA ALA A 111 8.99 15.26 -4.58
C ALA A 111 8.71 14.51 -3.26
N HIS A 112 7.63 13.71 -3.22
CA HIS A 112 7.18 13.02 -2.00
C HIS A 112 7.34 11.48 -2.07
N ASP A 113 8.00 10.95 -3.10
CA ASP A 113 8.09 9.51 -3.34
C ASP A 113 6.70 8.82 -3.26
N PHE A 114 5.67 9.50 -3.79
CA PHE A 114 4.29 9.03 -3.86
C PHE A 114 4.02 8.44 -5.24
N VAL A 115 3.65 7.16 -5.31
CA VAL A 115 3.59 6.46 -6.60
C VAL A 115 2.36 6.88 -7.38
N LEU A 116 2.57 7.51 -8.54
CA LEU A 116 1.51 7.88 -9.46
C LEU A 116 1.48 6.92 -10.64
N ILE A 117 0.42 6.14 -10.73
CA ILE A 117 0.21 5.10 -11.75
C ILE A 117 -0.89 5.59 -12.70
N CYS A 118 -0.64 5.54 -13.99
CA CYS A 118 -1.62 5.85 -15.02
C CYS A 118 -2.08 4.57 -15.70
N MET A 119 -3.39 4.32 -15.72
CA MET A 119 -3.98 3.25 -16.50
C MET A 119 -3.86 3.55 -18.00
N PRO A 120 -3.98 2.55 -18.88
CA PRO A 120 -3.91 2.76 -20.33
C PRO A 120 -4.89 3.86 -20.79
N GLU A 121 -4.35 4.84 -21.51
CA GLU A 121 -5.13 6.00 -21.95
C GLU A 121 -6.19 5.63 -22.99
N GLY A 122 -7.30 6.40 -23.02
CA GLY A 122 -8.38 6.26 -23.98
C GLY A 122 -9.27 5.02 -23.78
N GLN A 123 -9.05 4.24 -22.73
CA GLN A 123 -9.79 3.00 -22.48
C GLN A 123 -11.04 3.26 -21.61
N ARG A 124 -12.24 2.97 -22.18
CA ARG A 124 -13.53 3.15 -21.50
C ARG A 124 -14.02 1.91 -20.75
N HIS A 125 -13.46 0.76 -21.05
CA HIS A 125 -13.91 -0.53 -20.50
C HIS A 125 -13.21 -0.92 -19.19
N LEU A 126 -12.22 -0.15 -18.75
CA LEU A 126 -11.53 -0.39 -17.49
C LEU A 126 -12.49 -0.25 -16.30
N ARG A 127 -12.39 -1.16 -15.36
CA ARG A 127 -13.24 -1.18 -14.17
C ARG A 127 -12.40 -1.06 -12.91
N TYR A 128 -12.85 -0.24 -11.98
CA TYR A 128 -12.24 -0.16 -10.64
C TYR A 128 -12.34 -1.49 -9.91
N SER A 129 -13.47 -2.22 -10.09
CA SER A 129 -13.70 -3.52 -9.46
C SER A 129 -12.60 -4.53 -9.75
N ASP A 130 -12.04 -4.54 -10.95
CA ASP A 130 -11.00 -5.50 -11.34
C ASP A 130 -9.73 -5.25 -10.52
N LEU A 131 -9.32 -3.98 -10.39
CA LEU A 131 -8.17 -3.61 -9.57
C LEU A 131 -8.43 -3.84 -8.08
N ILE A 132 -9.63 -3.47 -7.59
CA ILE A 132 -10.01 -3.67 -6.19
C ILE A 132 -9.92 -5.16 -5.83
N THR A 133 -10.46 -6.02 -6.69
CA THR A 133 -10.43 -7.47 -6.48
C THR A 133 -9.00 -7.99 -6.45
N ASP A 134 -8.19 -7.67 -7.47
CA ASP A 134 -6.82 -8.14 -7.57
C ASP A 134 -5.97 -7.70 -6.36
N VAL A 135 -6.06 -6.43 -5.97
CA VAL A 135 -5.30 -5.88 -4.82
C VAL A 135 -5.76 -6.52 -3.52
N THR A 136 -7.07 -6.61 -3.30
CA THR A 136 -7.65 -7.21 -2.09
C THR A 136 -7.23 -8.67 -1.95
N GLU A 137 -7.30 -9.45 -3.03
CA GLU A 137 -6.84 -10.83 -3.03
C GLU A 137 -5.33 -10.94 -2.75
N CYS A 138 -4.52 -10.05 -3.34
CA CYS A 138 -3.08 -10.04 -3.12
C CYS A 138 -2.75 -9.81 -1.64
N ILE A 139 -3.36 -8.80 -1.03
CA ILE A 139 -3.19 -8.48 0.39
C ILE A 139 -3.69 -9.63 1.28
N TYR A 140 -4.84 -10.20 0.96
CA TYR A 140 -5.40 -11.31 1.73
C TYR A 140 -4.51 -12.56 1.69
N ARG A 141 -3.98 -12.91 0.51
CA ARG A 141 -3.06 -14.05 0.37
C ARG A 141 -1.77 -13.84 1.19
N ASP A 142 -1.20 -12.63 1.17
CA ASP A 142 -0.02 -12.31 1.99
C ASP A 142 -0.33 -12.45 3.49
N ARG A 143 -1.47 -11.90 3.94
CA ARG A 143 -1.90 -12.04 5.35
C ARG A 143 -2.13 -13.50 5.74
N ALA A 144 -2.78 -14.28 4.89
CA ALA A 144 -3.03 -15.70 5.14
C ALA A 144 -1.71 -16.50 5.22
N ALA A 145 -0.75 -16.21 4.34
CA ALA A 145 0.58 -16.82 4.39
C ALA A 145 1.33 -16.47 5.67
N ASN A 146 1.24 -15.23 6.15
CA ASN A 146 1.84 -14.80 7.42
C ASN A 146 1.21 -15.49 8.64
N VAL A 147 -0.10 -15.71 8.64
CA VAL A 147 -0.79 -16.46 9.71
C VAL A 147 -0.36 -17.93 9.71
N SER A 148 -0.24 -18.54 8.50
CA SER A 148 0.28 -19.91 8.38
C SER A 148 1.69 -20.04 8.93
N LEU A 149 2.59 -19.12 8.58
CA LEU A 149 3.96 -19.10 9.10
C LEU A 149 4.01 -19.05 10.63
N VAL A 150 3.21 -18.17 11.25
CA VAL A 150 3.14 -18.08 12.71
C VAL A 150 2.66 -19.41 13.32
N SER A 151 1.61 -19.99 12.74
CA SER A 151 1.06 -21.28 13.20
C SER A 151 2.08 -22.42 13.09
N ASP A 152 2.82 -22.47 11.99
CA ASP A 152 3.85 -23.47 11.74
C ASP A 152 5.01 -23.35 12.74
N ILE A 153 5.45 -22.12 13.02
CA ILE A 153 6.49 -21.88 14.02
C ILE A 153 6.01 -22.27 15.43
N LEU A 154 4.78 -21.91 15.80
CA LEU A 154 4.22 -22.29 17.09
C LEU A 154 4.08 -23.81 17.23
N ALA A 155 3.64 -24.51 16.18
CA ALA A 155 3.59 -25.96 16.15
C ALA A 155 4.99 -26.59 16.33
N ARG A 156 6.00 -26.07 15.62
CA ARG A 156 7.40 -26.54 15.73
C ARG A 156 7.98 -26.29 17.11
N ILE A 157 7.73 -25.13 17.72
CA ILE A 157 8.17 -24.82 19.08
C ILE A 157 7.54 -25.81 20.09
N SER A 158 6.27 -26.18 19.92
CA SER A 158 5.58 -27.10 20.81
C SER A 158 6.17 -28.53 20.79
N THR A 159 6.88 -28.90 19.73
CA THR A 159 7.58 -30.21 19.64
C THR A 159 8.97 -30.21 20.27
N VAL A 160 9.52 -29.05 20.59
CA VAL A 160 10.82 -28.93 21.26
C VAL A 160 10.68 -29.16 22.75
N PRO A 161 11.68 -29.82 23.43
CA PRO A 161 11.63 -30.01 24.85
C PRO A 161 11.38 -28.74 25.66
N HIS A 162 10.61 -28.78 26.71
CA HIS A 162 10.15 -27.62 27.51
C HIS A 162 11.27 -26.63 27.88
N HIS A 163 12.45 -27.14 28.23
CA HIS A 163 13.60 -26.32 28.61
C HIS A 163 14.22 -25.53 27.43
N GLN A 164 13.89 -25.91 26.21
CA GLN A 164 14.33 -25.22 24.99
C GLN A 164 13.23 -24.33 24.36
N GLN A 165 12.01 -24.37 24.89
CA GLN A 165 10.92 -23.51 24.45
C GLN A 165 11.16 -22.10 25.00
N SER A 166 11.75 -21.25 24.16
CA SER A 166 12.09 -19.88 24.53
C SER A 166 11.78 -18.91 23.38
N VAL A 167 11.71 -17.62 23.70
CA VAL A 167 11.58 -16.57 22.69
C VAL A 167 12.77 -16.60 21.74
N GLY A 168 13.98 -16.90 22.25
CA GLY A 168 15.18 -17.05 21.41
C GLY A 168 15.04 -18.16 20.39
N THR A 169 14.54 -19.33 20.79
CA THR A 169 14.27 -20.46 19.88
C THR A 169 13.23 -20.07 18.82
N ALA A 170 12.16 -19.35 19.21
CA ALA A 170 11.17 -18.85 18.29
C ALA A 170 11.76 -17.89 17.24
N LEU A 171 12.59 -16.95 17.70
CA LEU A 171 13.28 -16.01 16.81
C LEU A 171 14.22 -16.73 15.84
N GLN A 172 15.01 -17.70 16.32
CA GLN A 172 15.90 -18.48 15.47
C GLN A 172 15.15 -19.26 14.38
N MET A 173 14.02 -19.90 14.74
CA MET A 173 13.17 -20.60 13.77
C MET A 173 12.58 -19.62 12.73
N LEU A 174 12.13 -18.45 13.18
CA LEU A 174 11.60 -17.40 12.31
C LEU A 174 12.68 -16.87 11.35
N CYS A 175 13.89 -16.60 11.86
CA CYS A 175 15.00 -16.11 11.06
C CYS A 175 15.44 -17.14 10.01
N ALA A 176 15.48 -18.42 10.39
CA ALA A 176 15.81 -19.50 9.45
C ALA A 176 14.78 -19.63 8.32
N GLU A 177 13.48 -19.44 8.62
CA GLU A 177 12.41 -19.52 7.63
C GLU A 177 12.38 -18.32 6.69
N LEU A 178 12.63 -17.11 7.24
CA LEU A 178 12.58 -15.85 6.48
C LEU A 178 13.92 -15.45 5.83
N GLY A 179 15.02 -16.16 6.16
CA GLY A 179 16.36 -15.81 5.68
C GLY A 179 16.84 -14.44 6.17
N CYS A 180 16.49 -14.06 7.41
CA CYS A 180 16.81 -12.75 7.98
C CYS A 180 17.44 -12.89 9.36
N SER A 181 17.94 -11.78 9.92
CA SER A 181 18.30 -11.66 11.33
C SER A 181 17.24 -10.86 12.08
N ALA A 182 16.98 -11.19 13.33
CA ALA A 182 15.99 -10.50 14.15
C ALA A 182 16.56 -10.10 15.50
N VAL A 183 16.10 -8.95 16.00
CA VAL A 183 16.44 -8.42 17.32
C VAL A 183 15.15 -8.16 18.09
N LEU A 184 15.04 -8.72 19.28
CA LEU A 184 13.98 -8.35 20.23
C LEU A 184 14.55 -7.34 21.22
N SER A 185 13.93 -6.18 21.31
CA SER A 185 14.32 -5.12 22.26
C SER A 185 13.10 -4.61 23.04
N THR A 186 13.35 -3.96 24.20
CA THR A 186 12.34 -3.14 24.86
C THR A 186 12.07 -1.89 24.07
N HIS A 187 10.97 -1.17 24.38
CA HIS A 187 10.65 0.14 23.78
C HIS A 187 11.73 1.21 24.12
N GLU A 188 12.53 0.98 25.15
CA GLU A 188 13.67 1.83 25.54
C GLU A 188 14.98 1.46 24.80
N GLY A 189 14.92 0.51 23.86
CA GLY A 189 16.07 0.09 23.05
C GLY A 189 16.99 -0.94 23.69
N ARG A 190 16.66 -1.51 24.88
CA ARG A 190 17.44 -2.60 25.50
C ARG A 190 17.21 -3.90 24.74
N ILE A 191 18.28 -4.50 24.22
CA ILE A 191 18.23 -5.77 23.51
C ILE A 191 17.93 -6.88 24.51
N LEU A 192 16.89 -7.67 24.21
CA LEU A 192 16.46 -8.83 25.00
C LEU A 192 16.90 -10.14 24.34
N ASN A 193 16.95 -10.21 23.01
CA ASN A 193 17.37 -11.39 22.27
C ASN A 193 17.89 -11.02 20.86
N LEU A 194 18.76 -11.87 20.32
CA LEU A 194 19.35 -11.77 18.97
C LEU A 194 19.24 -13.13 18.29
N ALA A 195 18.85 -13.17 16.99
CA ALA A 195 18.83 -14.37 16.18
C ALA A 195 19.24 -14.08 14.73
#